data_2e0a09c3e9fdc60cb1b839cc88b81c5f
#
_entry.id   2e0a09c3e9fdc60cb1b839cc88b81c5f
#
_cell.length_a   1.000
_cell.length_b   1.000
_cell.length_c   1.000
_cell.angle_alpha   90.00
_cell.angle_beta   90.00
_cell.angle_gamma   90.00
#
_symmetry.space_group_name_H-M   'P 1'
#
loop_
_entity.id
_entity.type
_entity.pdbx_description
1 polymer ?
#
loop_
_entity_poly.entity_id
_entity_poly.type
_entity_poly.pdbx_seq_one_letter_code
_entity_poly.pdbx_strand_id
1 'polypeptide(L)'
;MPLVSMRQLLDHAAENGYGIPAFNVNNLEQVQAVMTAADEAGAPVILQASAGARKYAGEAFVKHLIAAAVESWPHIPLVMHQDHGQSPAVCKGAIDLGFSSVMMDGSLQADGKSIASYDYNVDVTRQVVQMAHTVGVTVEGELGCLGSLETMKGDKEDGHGAEGTMTREQLLTDVEQAADFVKKTQCDALAIAIGTSHGAYKF
;
A
#
# COMPACT_ATOMS: atom_id res chain seq x y z
N MET A 1 15.08 16.19 -4.10
CA MET A 1 15.36 14.75 -4.12
C MET A 1 14.16 14.06 -4.72
N PRO A 2 14.33 13.09 -5.63
CA PRO A 2 13.19 12.45 -6.29
C PRO A 2 12.37 11.52 -5.37
N LEU A 3 12.97 10.95 -4.31
CA LEU A 3 12.23 10.18 -3.31
C LEU A 3 11.43 11.12 -2.40
N VAL A 4 10.11 11.01 -2.46
CA VAL A 4 9.16 11.88 -1.74
C VAL A 4 8.20 11.03 -0.90
N SER A 5 7.51 11.68 0.05
CA SER A 5 6.44 11.00 0.78
C SER A 5 5.22 10.78 -0.12
N MET A 6 4.49 9.69 0.09
CA MET A 6 3.25 9.45 -0.68
C MET A 6 2.22 10.54 -0.42
N ARG A 7 2.14 11.08 0.79
CA ARG A 7 1.26 12.19 1.14
C ARG A 7 1.44 13.40 0.22
N GLN A 8 2.71 13.79 -0.06
CA GLN A 8 2.99 14.92 -0.96
C GLN A 8 2.45 14.69 -2.37
N LEU A 9 2.59 13.47 -2.91
CA LEU A 9 2.07 13.15 -4.24
C LEU A 9 0.55 13.11 -4.26
N LEU A 10 -0.06 12.49 -3.26
CA LEU A 10 -1.52 12.36 -3.19
C LEU A 10 -2.21 13.72 -2.97
N ASP A 11 -1.67 14.57 -2.11
CA ASP A 11 -2.18 15.93 -1.92
C ASP A 11 -2.12 16.72 -3.24
N HIS A 12 -0.98 16.68 -3.95
CA HIS A 12 -0.85 17.33 -5.25
C HIS A 12 -1.83 16.74 -6.29
N ALA A 13 -2.00 15.44 -6.32
CA ALA A 13 -2.94 14.78 -7.23
C ALA A 13 -4.39 15.20 -6.95
N ALA A 14 -4.77 15.25 -5.67
CA ALA A 14 -6.11 15.68 -5.26
C ALA A 14 -6.39 17.15 -5.62
N GLU A 15 -5.42 18.04 -5.38
CA GLU A 15 -5.55 19.46 -5.71
C GLU A 15 -5.65 19.71 -7.23
N ASN A 16 -5.03 18.88 -8.05
CA ASN A 16 -4.98 19.03 -9.50
C ASN A 16 -5.88 18.05 -10.28
N GLY A 17 -6.63 17.19 -9.58
CA GLY A 17 -7.66 16.33 -10.18
C GLY A 17 -7.12 15.21 -11.07
N TYR A 18 -6.02 14.55 -10.69
CA TYR A 18 -5.48 13.39 -11.40
C TYR A 18 -5.14 12.22 -10.45
N GLY A 19 -4.99 11.02 -11.01
CA GLY A 19 -4.56 9.82 -10.28
C GLY A 19 -3.07 9.56 -10.44
N ILE A 20 -2.45 8.94 -9.42
CA ILE A 20 -1.06 8.49 -9.47
C ILE A 20 -1.05 6.96 -9.50
N PRO A 21 -0.37 6.34 -10.47
CA PRO A 21 -0.29 4.89 -10.52
C PRO A 21 0.68 4.35 -9.47
N ALA A 22 0.31 3.21 -8.87
CA ALA A 22 1.17 2.42 -8.01
C ALA A 22 1.46 1.08 -8.68
N PHE A 23 2.73 0.76 -8.88
CA PHE A 23 3.16 -0.44 -9.59
C PHE A 23 3.94 -1.38 -8.69
N ASN A 24 3.48 -2.62 -8.57
CA ASN A 24 4.21 -3.67 -7.89
C ASN A 24 5.48 -4.03 -8.65
N VAL A 25 6.61 -4.00 -7.94
CA VAL A 25 7.92 -4.33 -8.50
C VAL A 25 8.65 -5.34 -7.63
N ASN A 26 9.27 -6.33 -8.27
CA ASN A 26 10.05 -7.35 -7.58
C ASN A 26 11.33 -7.76 -8.34
N ASN A 27 11.63 -7.11 -9.46
CA ASN A 27 12.85 -7.33 -10.25
C ASN A 27 13.30 -6.07 -11.00
N LEU A 28 14.50 -6.13 -11.57
CA LEU A 28 15.14 -5.02 -12.29
C LEU A 28 14.32 -4.57 -13.50
N GLU A 29 13.81 -5.52 -14.27
CA GLU A 29 13.11 -5.26 -15.54
C GLU A 29 11.83 -4.48 -15.30
N GLN A 30 11.09 -4.81 -14.25
CA GLN A 30 9.87 -4.09 -13.88
C GLN A 30 10.18 -2.66 -13.42
N VAL A 31 11.20 -2.47 -12.58
CA VAL A 31 11.61 -1.12 -12.16
C VAL A 31 12.01 -0.28 -13.36
N GLN A 32 12.83 -0.82 -14.26
CA GLN A 32 13.25 -0.09 -15.46
C GLN A 32 12.08 0.25 -16.38
N ALA A 33 11.17 -0.70 -16.61
CA ALA A 33 10.00 -0.47 -17.47
C ALA A 33 9.08 0.62 -16.90
N VAL A 34 8.77 0.56 -15.61
CA VAL A 34 7.93 1.57 -14.96
C VAL A 34 8.58 2.95 -14.97
N MET A 35 9.86 3.02 -14.64
CA MET A 35 10.57 4.31 -14.61
C MET A 35 10.77 4.91 -16.01
N THR A 36 11.00 4.09 -17.04
CA THR A 36 11.05 4.56 -18.43
C THR A 36 9.70 5.15 -18.85
N ALA A 37 8.60 4.45 -18.53
CA ALA A 37 7.26 4.96 -18.84
C ALA A 37 6.92 6.25 -18.08
N ALA A 38 7.32 6.34 -16.80
CA ALA A 38 7.14 7.55 -16.00
C ALA A 38 7.93 8.74 -16.56
N ASP A 39 9.15 8.50 -17.04
CA ASP A 39 10.00 9.51 -17.69
C ASP A 39 9.40 9.99 -19.01
N GLU A 40 8.98 9.07 -19.88
CA GLU A 40 8.32 9.39 -21.15
C GLU A 40 7.01 10.19 -20.95
N ALA A 41 6.26 9.86 -19.89
CA ALA A 41 5.02 10.54 -19.55
C ALA A 41 5.24 11.86 -18.77
N GLY A 42 6.44 12.10 -18.25
CA GLY A 42 6.73 13.20 -17.34
C GLY A 42 5.88 13.15 -16.05
N ALA A 43 5.58 11.95 -15.54
CA ALA A 43 4.61 11.72 -14.48
C ALA A 43 5.28 11.18 -13.21
N PRO A 44 4.77 11.54 -12.00
CA PRO A 44 5.18 10.91 -10.76
C PRO A 44 4.69 9.46 -10.69
N VAL A 45 5.35 8.64 -9.88
CA VAL A 45 5.03 7.21 -9.77
C VAL A 45 5.23 6.69 -8.35
N ILE A 46 4.44 5.68 -7.98
CA ILE A 46 4.64 4.89 -6.76
C ILE A 46 5.18 3.52 -7.19
N LEU A 47 6.42 3.19 -6.76
CA LEU A 47 6.94 1.83 -6.83
C LEU A 47 6.64 1.14 -5.51
N GLN A 48 5.87 0.07 -5.57
CA GLN A 48 5.47 -0.65 -4.37
C GLN A 48 6.02 -2.07 -4.34
N ALA A 49 6.37 -2.53 -3.15
CA ALA A 49 6.85 -3.87 -2.91
C ALA A 49 6.23 -4.43 -1.64
N SER A 50 5.46 -5.51 -1.79
CA SER A 50 4.88 -6.25 -0.67
C SER A 50 5.97 -6.96 0.16
N ALA A 51 5.58 -7.50 1.32
CA ALA A 51 6.46 -8.36 2.10
C ALA A 51 6.89 -9.60 1.30
N GLY A 52 5.99 -10.15 0.45
CA GLY A 52 6.29 -11.26 -0.45
C GLY A 52 7.30 -10.88 -1.53
N ALA A 53 7.15 -9.74 -2.17
CA ALA A 53 8.10 -9.22 -3.15
C ALA A 53 9.50 -9.02 -2.53
N ARG A 54 9.56 -8.44 -1.32
CA ARG A 54 10.82 -8.28 -0.59
C ARG A 54 11.48 -9.61 -0.21
N LYS A 55 10.66 -10.59 0.19
CA LYS A 55 11.15 -11.96 0.48
C LYS A 55 11.66 -12.67 -0.76
N TYR A 56 10.95 -12.53 -1.90
CA TYR A 56 11.32 -13.13 -3.18
C TYR A 56 12.64 -12.57 -3.73
N ALA A 57 12.71 -11.26 -3.88
CA ALA A 57 13.88 -10.60 -4.46
C ALA A 57 15.05 -10.42 -3.48
N GLY A 58 14.77 -10.42 -2.17
CA GLY A 58 15.70 -10.04 -1.11
C GLY A 58 15.62 -8.55 -0.79
N GLU A 59 15.46 -8.25 0.50
CA GLU A 59 15.22 -6.86 0.98
C GLU A 59 16.28 -5.86 0.53
N ALA A 60 17.56 -6.25 0.61
CA ALA A 60 18.66 -5.42 0.14
C ALA A 60 18.59 -5.14 -1.36
N PHE A 61 18.21 -6.14 -2.17
CA PHE A 61 18.06 -5.97 -3.61
C PHE A 61 16.94 -4.99 -3.95
N VAL A 62 15.74 -5.17 -3.38
CA VAL A 62 14.61 -4.26 -3.61
C VAL A 62 14.98 -2.84 -3.21
N LYS A 63 15.56 -2.65 -2.02
CA LYS A 63 16.05 -1.35 -1.56
C LYS A 63 16.98 -0.69 -2.57
N HIS A 64 17.99 -1.41 -3.04
CA HIS A 64 18.99 -0.85 -3.96
C HIS A 64 18.48 -0.70 -5.38
N LEU A 65 17.54 -1.52 -5.85
CA LEU A 65 16.86 -1.31 -7.13
C LEU A 65 16.08 0.01 -7.14
N ILE A 66 15.33 0.30 -6.07
CA ILE A 66 14.59 1.55 -5.97
C ILE A 66 15.54 2.74 -5.75
N ALA A 67 16.60 2.57 -4.97
CA ALA A 67 17.63 3.60 -4.84
C ALA A 67 18.29 3.91 -6.19
N ALA A 68 18.59 2.91 -7.00
CA ALA A 68 19.11 3.09 -8.35
C ALA A 68 18.11 3.83 -9.28
N ALA A 69 16.81 3.57 -9.14
CA ALA A 69 15.78 4.33 -9.85
C ALA A 69 15.79 5.81 -9.44
N VAL A 70 15.89 6.10 -8.14
CA VAL A 70 16.00 7.47 -7.60
C VAL A 70 17.21 8.21 -8.19
N GLU A 71 18.35 7.53 -8.34
CA GLU A 71 19.57 8.12 -8.89
C GLU A 71 19.50 8.30 -10.42
N SER A 72 18.89 7.34 -11.13
CA SER A 72 18.83 7.34 -12.59
C SER A 72 17.81 8.33 -13.17
N TRP A 73 16.71 8.56 -12.44
CA TRP A 73 15.63 9.50 -12.83
C TRP A 73 15.42 10.60 -11.78
N PRO A 74 16.41 11.47 -11.53
CA PRO A 74 16.37 12.45 -10.43
C PRO A 74 15.28 13.52 -10.59
N HIS A 75 14.66 13.62 -11.75
CA HIS A 75 13.60 14.58 -12.09
C HIS A 75 12.19 14.00 -11.96
N ILE A 76 12.06 12.68 -11.78
CA ILE A 76 10.75 12.02 -11.59
C ILE A 76 10.47 11.87 -10.07
N PRO A 77 9.41 12.49 -9.53
CA PRO A 77 8.99 12.26 -8.16
C PRO A 77 8.57 10.80 -7.97
N LEU A 78 9.23 10.11 -7.04
CA LEU A 78 9.08 8.69 -6.80
C LEU A 78 8.74 8.43 -5.34
N VAL A 79 7.77 7.56 -5.08
CA VAL A 79 7.48 6.99 -3.75
C VAL A 79 7.95 5.55 -3.71
N MET A 80 8.62 5.18 -2.63
CA MET A 80 8.92 3.80 -2.29
C MET A 80 7.92 3.32 -1.24
N HIS A 81 6.97 2.48 -1.64
CA HIS A 81 5.83 2.07 -0.83
C HIS A 81 5.88 0.59 -0.44
N GLN A 82 5.65 0.30 0.85
CA GLN A 82 5.37 -1.05 1.34
C GLN A 82 3.88 -1.33 1.19
N ASP A 83 3.55 -2.26 0.32
CA ASP A 83 2.19 -2.72 0.06
C ASP A 83 1.79 -3.86 1.00
N HIS A 84 0.57 -3.85 1.53
CA HIS A 84 -0.01 -4.84 2.45
C HIS A 84 0.90 -5.31 3.60
N GLY A 85 1.20 -4.42 4.54
CA GLY A 85 1.89 -4.79 5.78
C GLY A 85 0.94 -5.51 6.76
N GLN A 86 1.14 -6.80 7.00
CA GLN A 86 0.27 -7.64 7.85
C GLN A 86 0.44 -7.38 9.35
N SER A 87 1.40 -6.58 9.75
CA SER A 87 1.64 -6.24 11.16
C SER A 87 2.51 -4.98 11.30
N PRO A 88 2.46 -4.32 12.47
CA PRO A 88 3.36 -3.19 12.75
C PRO A 88 4.85 -3.54 12.59
N ALA A 89 5.25 -4.79 12.85
CA ALA A 89 6.63 -5.24 12.68
C ALA A 89 7.06 -5.27 11.20
N VAL A 90 6.17 -5.68 10.29
CA VAL A 90 6.42 -5.68 8.84
C VAL A 90 6.58 -4.25 8.33
N CYS A 91 5.69 -3.34 8.75
CA CYS A 91 5.79 -1.91 8.42
C CYS A 91 7.09 -1.30 8.97
N LYS A 92 7.45 -1.62 10.21
CA LYS A 92 8.71 -1.16 10.79
C LYS A 92 9.92 -1.63 9.99
N GLY A 93 9.95 -2.89 9.57
CA GLY A 93 11.02 -3.41 8.71
C GLY A 93 11.16 -2.63 7.40
N ALA A 94 10.05 -2.25 6.76
CA ALA A 94 10.09 -1.41 5.57
C ALA A 94 10.61 0.01 5.87
N ILE A 95 10.17 0.62 6.96
CA ILE A 95 10.67 1.93 7.41
C ILE A 95 12.19 1.89 7.63
N ASP A 96 12.70 0.85 8.30
CA ASP A 96 14.13 0.67 8.56
C ASP A 96 14.95 0.46 7.25
N LEU A 97 14.31 -0.05 6.20
CA LEU A 97 14.92 -0.17 4.87
C LEU A 97 14.92 1.15 4.08
N GLY A 98 14.22 2.19 4.54
CA GLY A 98 14.16 3.50 3.90
C GLY A 98 12.95 3.69 2.98
N PHE A 99 11.89 2.91 3.13
CA PHE A 99 10.63 3.15 2.46
C PHE A 99 10.04 4.50 2.88
N SER A 100 9.56 5.30 1.93
CA SER A 100 8.96 6.61 2.20
C SER A 100 7.46 6.54 2.50
N SER A 101 6.87 5.35 2.34
CA SER A 101 5.48 5.06 2.63
C SER A 101 5.28 3.59 2.99
N VAL A 102 4.34 3.32 3.89
CA VAL A 102 3.94 1.97 4.29
C VAL A 102 2.44 1.86 4.41
N MET A 103 1.86 0.73 3.99
CA MET A 103 0.48 0.38 4.26
C MET A 103 0.40 -0.58 5.44
N MET A 104 -0.43 -0.24 6.43
CA MET A 104 -0.83 -1.18 7.48
C MET A 104 -2.19 -1.76 7.11
N ASP A 105 -2.19 -2.98 6.63
CA ASP A 105 -3.42 -3.74 6.38
C ASP A 105 -3.89 -4.40 7.67
N GLY A 106 -4.73 -3.69 8.42
CA GLY A 106 -5.37 -4.19 9.63
C GLY A 106 -6.77 -4.76 9.38
N SER A 107 -7.19 -4.94 8.13
CA SER A 107 -8.46 -5.58 7.76
C SER A 107 -8.46 -7.08 8.11
N LEU A 108 -7.27 -7.67 8.14
CA LEU A 108 -7.03 -9.05 8.58
C LEU A 108 -6.23 -9.08 9.88
N GLN A 109 -6.40 -10.16 10.63
CA GLN A 109 -5.53 -10.46 11.78
C GLN A 109 -4.10 -10.74 11.32
N ALA A 110 -3.16 -10.79 12.25
CA ALA A 110 -1.75 -11.08 11.98
C ALA A 110 -1.50 -12.45 11.31
N ASP A 111 -2.49 -13.34 11.27
CA ASP A 111 -2.45 -14.61 10.54
C ASP A 111 -2.63 -14.43 9.02
N GLY A 112 -3.02 -13.22 8.57
CA GLY A 112 -3.27 -12.87 7.18
C GLY A 112 -4.49 -13.55 6.56
N LYS A 113 -5.43 -14.05 7.37
CA LYS A 113 -6.59 -14.85 6.92
C LYS A 113 -7.89 -14.50 7.63
N SER A 114 -7.83 -14.34 8.93
CA SER A 114 -8.99 -14.05 9.76
C SER A 114 -9.35 -12.57 9.66
N ILE A 115 -10.60 -12.26 9.36
CA ILE A 115 -11.09 -10.88 9.33
C ILE A 115 -10.92 -10.26 10.71
N ALA A 116 -10.31 -9.10 10.77
CA ALA A 116 -10.06 -8.38 12.01
C ALA A 116 -11.30 -7.58 12.46
N SER A 117 -11.34 -7.25 13.75
CA SER A 117 -12.30 -6.27 14.23
C SER A 117 -11.87 -4.85 13.87
N TYR A 118 -12.84 -3.94 13.78
CA TYR A 118 -12.58 -2.52 13.55
C TYR A 118 -11.60 -1.94 14.60
N ASP A 119 -11.78 -2.25 15.87
CA ASP A 119 -10.93 -1.75 16.95
C ASP A 119 -9.48 -2.26 16.81
N TYR A 120 -9.30 -3.53 16.43
CA TYR A 120 -7.97 -4.06 16.14
C TYR A 120 -7.29 -3.28 15.01
N ASN A 121 -8.01 -3.06 13.90
CA ASN A 121 -7.50 -2.31 12.75
C ASN A 121 -7.09 -0.88 13.14
N VAL A 122 -7.94 -0.18 13.90
CA VAL A 122 -7.62 1.14 14.46
C VAL A 122 -6.34 1.10 15.31
N ASP A 123 -6.22 0.11 16.19
CA ASP A 123 -5.08 0.03 17.11
C ASP A 123 -3.75 -0.25 16.39
N VAL A 124 -3.70 -1.21 15.47
CA VAL A 124 -2.47 -1.53 14.74
C VAL A 124 -2.07 -0.43 13.76
N THR A 125 -3.05 0.18 13.07
CA THR A 125 -2.77 1.31 12.16
C THR A 125 -2.25 2.52 12.93
N ARG A 126 -2.84 2.86 14.08
CA ARG A 126 -2.35 3.94 14.94
C ARG A 126 -0.93 3.70 15.45
N GLN A 127 -0.57 2.46 15.80
CA GLN A 127 0.80 2.11 16.19
C GLN A 127 1.78 2.37 15.05
N VAL A 128 1.42 2.01 13.82
CA VAL A 128 2.27 2.27 12.64
C VAL A 128 2.38 3.78 12.38
N VAL A 129 1.29 4.53 12.44
CA VAL A 129 1.30 5.98 12.30
C VAL A 129 2.25 6.64 13.31
N GLN A 130 2.17 6.24 14.58
CA GLN A 130 3.03 6.80 15.62
C GLN A 130 4.52 6.59 15.33
N MET A 131 4.92 5.40 14.85
CA MET A 131 6.33 5.15 14.54
C MET A 131 6.76 5.82 13.22
N ALA A 132 5.93 5.77 12.18
CA ALA A 132 6.25 6.26 10.86
C ALA A 132 6.37 7.78 10.81
N HIS A 133 5.46 8.50 11.44
CA HIS A 133 5.47 9.96 11.45
C HIS A 133 6.70 10.55 12.15
N THR A 134 7.32 9.84 13.10
CA THR A 134 8.56 10.31 13.75
C THR A 134 9.73 10.45 12.77
N VAL A 135 9.67 9.77 11.65
CA VAL A 135 10.71 9.76 10.61
C VAL A 135 10.20 10.27 9.25
N GLY A 136 9.00 10.87 9.20
CA GLY A 136 8.43 11.48 8.01
C GLY A 136 7.93 10.48 6.95
N VAL A 137 7.63 9.24 7.35
CA VAL A 137 7.09 8.19 6.48
C VAL A 137 5.56 8.27 6.47
N THR A 138 4.97 8.24 5.29
CA THR A 138 3.52 8.21 5.07
C THR A 138 2.93 6.86 5.47
N VAL A 139 1.73 6.87 6.06
CA VAL A 139 0.99 5.65 6.39
C VAL A 139 -0.34 5.61 5.66
N GLU A 140 -0.54 4.52 4.93
CA GLU A 140 -1.82 4.11 4.40
C GLU A 140 -2.47 3.09 5.34
N GLY A 141 -3.78 3.23 5.57
CA GLY A 141 -4.58 2.23 6.26
C GLY A 141 -5.51 1.53 5.28
N GLU A 142 -6.06 0.38 5.65
CA GLU A 142 -7.08 -0.32 4.88
C GLU A 142 -8.35 -0.51 5.71
N LEU A 143 -9.51 -0.27 5.10
CA LEU A 143 -10.80 -0.49 5.73
C LEU A 143 -11.76 -1.22 4.78
N GLY A 144 -12.34 -2.31 5.26
CA GLY A 144 -13.03 -3.31 4.47
C GLY A 144 -12.05 -4.39 3.99
N CYS A 145 -12.56 -5.50 3.51
CA CYS A 145 -11.73 -6.56 2.94
C CYS A 145 -11.81 -6.53 1.42
N LEU A 146 -10.67 -6.52 0.78
CA LEU A 146 -10.61 -6.58 -0.66
C LEU A 146 -11.22 -7.88 -1.18
N GLY A 147 -12.10 -7.78 -2.17
CA GLY A 147 -12.76 -8.93 -2.76
C GLY A 147 -13.92 -8.56 -3.67
N SER A 148 -14.44 -9.54 -4.37
CA SER A 148 -15.44 -9.35 -5.42
C SER A 148 -16.87 -9.56 -4.92
N LEU A 149 -17.74 -8.61 -5.17
CA LEU A 149 -19.19 -8.73 -4.96
C LEU A 149 -19.85 -9.77 -5.88
N GLU A 150 -19.22 -10.11 -7.01
CA GLU A 150 -19.77 -11.13 -7.92
C GLU A 150 -19.55 -12.54 -7.37
N THR A 151 -18.36 -12.79 -6.81
CA THR A 151 -17.99 -14.12 -6.30
C THR A 151 -18.23 -14.26 -4.81
N MET A 152 -18.46 -13.18 -4.09
CA MET A 152 -18.55 -13.10 -2.62
C MET A 152 -17.34 -13.74 -1.93
N LYS A 153 -16.16 -13.54 -2.52
CA LYS A 153 -14.89 -14.06 -1.97
C LYS A 153 -13.89 -12.94 -1.81
N GLY A 154 -13.10 -13.01 -0.73
CA GLY A 154 -11.93 -12.17 -0.54
C GLY A 154 -10.87 -12.44 -1.60
N ASP A 155 -10.11 -11.42 -1.92
CA ASP A 155 -8.93 -11.52 -2.77
C ASP A 155 -7.75 -12.06 -1.98
N LYS A 156 -6.77 -12.63 -2.68
CA LYS A 156 -5.55 -13.15 -2.05
C LYS A 156 -4.33 -12.56 -2.75
N GLU A 157 -3.48 -11.95 -1.95
CA GLU A 157 -2.18 -11.45 -2.38
C GLU A 157 -1.08 -11.97 -1.45
N ASP A 158 0.03 -12.45 -2.01
CA ASP A 158 1.16 -13.06 -1.28
C ASP A 158 0.77 -14.17 -0.29
N GLY A 159 -0.35 -14.86 -0.54
CA GLY A 159 -0.88 -15.89 0.36
C GLY A 159 -1.70 -15.35 1.53
N HIS A 160 -1.91 -14.05 1.60
CA HIS A 160 -2.79 -13.37 2.55
C HIS A 160 -4.12 -13.01 1.88
N GLY A 161 -5.21 -13.06 2.63
CA GLY A 161 -6.56 -12.75 2.16
C GLY A 161 -7.63 -13.48 2.95
N ALA A 162 -8.79 -12.86 3.11
CA ALA A 162 -9.90 -13.44 3.84
C ALA A 162 -10.34 -14.80 3.26
N GLU A 163 -10.50 -15.79 4.11
CA GLU A 163 -10.94 -17.13 3.71
C GLU A 163 -12.46 -17.28 3.86
N GLY A 164 -13.08 -18.03 2.93
CA GLY A 164 -14.51 -18.33 2.94
C GLY A 164 -15.36 -17.40 2.10
N THR A 165 -16.68 -17.45 2.37
CA THR A 165 -17.67 -16.57 1.74
C THR A 165 -17.83 -15.33 2.59
N MET A 166 -17.74 -14.17 1.98
CA MET A 166 -17.85 -12.87 2.63
C MET A 166 -19.25 -12.29 2.49
N THR A 167 -19.65 -11.44 3.41
CA THR A 167 -20.87 -10.65 3.28
C THR A 167 -20.62 -9.39 2.46
N ARG A 168 -21.69 -8.77 1.98
CA ARG A 168 -21.59 -7.51 1.25
C ARG A 168 -20.93 -6.41 2.10
N GLU A 169 -21.27 -6.35 3.37
CA GLU A 169 -20.75 -5.36 4.32
C GLU A 169 -19.25 -5.54 4.57
N GLN A 170 -18.73 -6.76 4.46
CA GLN A 170 -17.29 -7.04 4.58
C GLN A 170 -16.51 -6.64 3.31
N LEU A 171 -17.18 -6.67 2.14
CA LEU A 171 -16.60 -6.33 0.84
C LEU A 171 -16.77 -4.84 0.47
N LEU A 172 -17.39 -4.05 1.31
CA LEU A 172 -17.61 -2.62 1.10
C LEU A 172 -17.19 -1.84 2.34
N THR A 173 -16.43 -0.78 2.13
CA THR A 173 -16.08 0.14 3.21
C THR A 173 -17.30 0.98 3.59
N ASP A 174 -17.64 0.99 4.87
CA ASP A 174 -18.66 1.88 5.41
C ASP A 174 -18.16 3.32 5.46
N VAL A 175 -18.93 4.26 4.95
CA VAL A 175 -18.53 5.66 4.80
C VAL A 175 -18.32 6.37 6.14
N GLU A 176 -19.17 6.09 7.13
CA GLU A 176 -19.04 6.69 8.46
C GLU A 176 -17.85 6.10 9.22
N GLN A 177 -17.64 4.78 9.09
CA GLN A 177 -16.45 4.13 9.62
C GLN A 177 -15.17 4.68 8.99
N ALA A 178 -15.15 4.97 7.68
CA ALA A 178 -13.98 5.54 7.03
C ALA A 178 -13.59 6.89 7.64
N ALA A 179 -14.56 7.78 7.85
CA ALA A 179 -14.32 9.07 8.47
C ALA A 179 -13.83 8.94 9.94
N ASP A 180 -14.43 8.03 10.71
CA ASP A 180 -14.02 7.75 12.09
C ASP A 180 -12.63 7.11 12.16
N PHE A 181 -12.33 6.19 11.24
CA PHE A 181 -11.04 5.50 11.14
C PHE A 181 -9.88 6.48 10.92
N VAL A 182 -9.99 7.36 9.92
CA VAL A 182 -8.98 8.39 9.64
C VAL A 182 -8.80 9.32 10.83
N LYS A 183 -9.90 9.71 11.49
CA LYS A 183 -9.84 10.55 12.68
C LYS A 183 -9.14 9.88 13.87
N LYS A 184 -9.35 8.57 14.06
CA LYS A 184 -8.76 7.80 15.18
C LYS A 184 -7.30 7.41 14.93
N THR A 185 -6.98 7.03 13.70
CA THR A 185 -5.65 6.54 13.34
C THR A 185 -4.69 7.64 12.95
N GLN A 186 -5.20 8.72 12.35
CA GLN A 186 -4.41 9.79 11.72
C GLN A 186 -3.53 9.27 10.57
N CYS A 187 -3.99 8.22 9.85
CA CYS A 187 -3.34 7.78 8.63
C CYS A 187 -3.41 8.85 7.54
N ASP A 188 -2.48 8.82 6.60
CA ASP A 188 -2.32 9.83 5.56
C ASP A 188 -3.09 9.48 4.28
N ALA A 189 -3.34 8.19 4.07
CA ALA A 189 -4.11 7.65 2.96
C ALA A 189 -4.97 6.48 3.46
N LEU A 190 -6.05 6.18 2.74
CA LEU A 190 -6.96 5.09 3.07
C LEU A 190 -7.30 4.29 1.81
N ALA A 191 -6.95 3.01 1.81
CA ALA A 191 -7.46 2.04 0.86
C ALA A 191 -8.87 1.63 1.25
N ILE A 192 -9.80 1.70 0.31
CA ILE A 192 -11.21 1.37 0.52
C ILE A 192 -11.63 0.18 -0.33
N ALA A 193 -12.40 -0.73 0.26
CA ALA A 193 -13.04 -1.81 -0.46
C ALA A 193 -14.32 -1.31 -1.13
N ILE A 194 -14.41 -1.47 -2.44
CA ILE A 194 -15.56 -1.02 -3.25
C ILE A 194 -16.22 -2.16 -4.03
N GLY A 195 -15.95 -3.41 -3.62
CA GLY A 195 -16.55 -4.61 -4.18
C GLY A 195 -15.89 -5.12 -5.46
N THR A 196 -14.67 -4.66 -5.74
CA THR A 196 -13.82 -5.13 -6.84
C THR A 196 -12.60 -5.86 -6.27
N SER A 197 -12.07 -6.80 -7.05
CA SER A 197 -10.80 -7.49 -6.75
C SER A 197 -9.65 -6.92 -7.56
N HIS A 198 -8.42 -7.26 -7.18
CA HIS A 198 -7.23 -6.93 -7.96
C HIS A 198 -7.30 -7.60 -9.34
N GLY A 199 -7.39 -6.79 -10.38
CA GLY A 199 -7.38 -7.23 -11.76
C GLY A 199 -8.55 -8.12 -12.19
N ALA A 200 -8.81 -8.17 -13.47
CA ALA A 200 -9.79 -9.06 -14.09
C ALA A 200 -9.07 -10.20 -14.78
N TYR A 201 -8.51 -11.12 -14.01
CA TYR A 201 -7.68 -12.22 -14.55
C TYR A 201 -8.47 -13.50 -14.80
N LYS A 202 -9.65 -13.38 -15.36
CA LYS A 202 -10.37 -14.56 -15.86
C LYS A 202 -10.29 -14.56 -17.38
N PHE A 203 -9.31 -15.25 -17.87
CA PHE A 203 -9.26 -15.69 -19.25
C PHE A 203 -9.61 -17.19 -19.28
#